data_9b8125577df860451bfebd0cf09cb6cf
#
_entry.id   9b8125577df860451bfebd0cf09cb6cf
#
_cell.length_a   1.000
_cell.length_b   1.000
_cell.length_c   1.000
_cell.angle_alpha   90.00
_cell.angle_beta   90.00
_cell.angle_gamma   90.00
#
_symmetry.space_group_name_H-M   'P 1'
#
loop_
_entity.id
_entity.type
_entity.pdbx_description
1 polymer ?
#
loop_
_entity_poly.entity_id
_entity_poly.type
_entity_poly.pdbx_seq_one_letter_code
_entity_poly.pdbx_strand_id
1 'polypeptide(L)'
;MNKEAAARLSRYLTEYADIKSVYMKINYVNADHVHVLVDLPTALSIEELIQLLKGSSSHWVNANDILPGKFAWGRGYGVFSVSESNVKQVAAYIAGQEEHHRKVSFQEEFRQLLRRYEIEFDQRYVWD
;
A
#
# COMPACT_ATOMS: atom_id res chain seq x y z
N MET A 1 -11.40 -8.17 -4.32
CA MET A 1 -10.94 -8.86 -3.09
C MET A 1 -11.99 -8.66 -2.00
N ASN A 2 -12.42 -9.72 -1.35
CA ASN A 2 -13.41 -9.59 -0.28
C ASN A 2 -12.75 -9.12 1.03
N LYS A 3 -13.57 -8.75 2.02
CA LYS A 3 -13.06 -8.22 3.29
C LYS A 3 -12.20 -9.21 4.07
N GLU A 4 -12.55 -10.50 4.01
CA GLU A 4 -11.77 -11.53 4.69
C GLU A 4 -10.39 -11.68 4.08
N ALA A 5 -10.31 -11.78 2.75
CA ALA A 5 -9.03 -11.87 2.05
C ALA A 5 -8.18 -10.63 2.30
N ALA A 6 -8.78 -9.44 2.25
CA ALA A 6 -8.08 -8.20 2.52
C ALA A 6 -7.52 -8.15 3.94
N ALA A 7 -8.30 -8.60 4.94
CA ALA A 7 -7.84 -8.65 6.33
C ALA A 7 -6.68 -9.62 6.50
N ARG A 8 -6.72 -10.77 5.85
CA ARG A 8 -5.64 -11.76 5.89
C ARG A 8 -4.36 -11.21 5.25
N LEU A 9 -4.49 -10.56 4.12
CA LEU A 9 -3.35 -9.95 3.43
C LEU A 9 -2.76 -8.80 4.26
N SER A 10 -3.60 -7.98 4.86
CA SER A 10 -3.16 -6.89 5.75
C SER A 10 -2.30 -7.43 6.90
N ARG A 11 -2.74 -8.50 7.53
CA ARG A 11 -1.99 -9.16 8.61
C ARG A 11 -0.67 -9.73 8.09
N TYR A 12 -0.72 -10.38 6.93
CA TYR A 12 0.49 -10.94 6.32
C TYR A 12 1.55 -9.87 6.06
N LEU A 13 1.14 -8.73 5.51
CA LEU A 13 2.07 -7.64 5.22
C LEU A 13 2.75 -7.13 6.49
N THR A 14 1.99 -6.97 7.57
CA THR A 14 2.54 -6.52 8.86
C THR A 14 3.52 -7.53 9.43
N GLU A 15 3.16 -8.81 9.42
CA GLU A 15 4.03 -9.88 9.93
C GLU A 15 5.30 -10.05 9.08
N TYR A 16 5.17 -9.98 7.77
CA TYR A 16 6.32 -10.07 6.87
C TYR A 16 7.27 -8.90 7.07
N ALA A 17 6.74 -7.68 7.17
CA ALA A 17 7.55 -6.50 7.42
C ALA A 17 8.34 -6.65 8.73
N ASP A 18 7.68 -7.15 9.77
CA ASP A 18 8.33 -7.38 11.07
C ASP A 18 9.48 -8.39 10.94
N ILE A 19 9.28 -9.49 10.22
CA ILE A 19 10.33 -10.48 9.96
C ILE A 19 11.54 -9.85 9.26
N LYS A 20 11.29 -8.88 8.38
CA LYS A 20 12.34 -8.16 7.64
C LYS A 20 12.88 -6.94 8.41
N SER A 21 12.50 -6.80 9.67
CA SER A 21 12.92 -5.68 10.52
C SER A 21 12.46 -4.31 9.97
N VAL A 22 11.31 -4.29 9.35
CA VAL A 22 10.65 -3.08 8.87
C VAL A 22 9.45 -2.80 9.77
N TYR A 23 9.44 -1.64 10.43
CA TYR A 23 8.29 -1.26 11.23
C TYR A 23 7.18 -0.74 10.31
N MET A 24 6.08 -1.47 10.25
CA MET A 24 4.88 -1.07 9.52
C MET A 24 3.87 -0.54 10.52
N LYS A 25 3.67 0.77 10.53
CA LYS A 25 2.77 1.42 11.47
C LYS A 25 1.32 1.08 11.20
N ILE A 26 0.93 1.10 9.93
CA ILE A 26 -0.43 0.77 9.51
C ILE A 26 -0.41 0.41 8.02
N ASN A 27 -1.35 -0.43 7.62
CA ASN A 27 -1.67 -0.63 6.21
C ASN A 27 -3.17 -0.78 6.03
N TYR A 28 -3.62 -0.57 4.80
CA TYR A 28 -5.00 -0.81 4.41
C TYR A 28 -5.01 -1.45 3.03
N VAL A 29 -5.60 -2.62 2.93
CA VAL A 29 -5.70 -3.37 1.68
C VAL A 29 -7.08 -3.14 1.07
N ASN A 30 -7.11 -2.61 -0.14
CA ASN A 30 -8.34 -2.43 -0.91
C ASN A 30 -8.38 -3.42 -2.07
N ALA A 31 -9.46 -3.39 -2.85
CA ALA A 31 -9.68 -4.32 -3.95
C ALA A 31 -8.59 -4.24 -5.04
N ASP A 32 -8.07 -3.06 -5.30
CA ASP A 32 -7.15 -2.80 -6.41
C ASP A 32 -5.84 -2.12 -6.00
N HIS A 33 -5.64 -1.82 -4.72
CA HIS A 33 -4.41 -1.17 -4.26
C HIS A 33 -4.25 -1.34 -2.75
N VAL A 34 -3.07 -0.96 -2.24
CA VAL A 34 -2.78 -0.99 -0.82
C VAL A 34 -2.05 0.29 -0.42
N HIS A 35 -2.39 0.81 0.76
CA HIS A 35 -1.66 1.89 1.42
C HIS A 35 -0.83 1.30 2.55
N VAL A 36 0.43 1.67 2.63
CA VAL A 36 1.30 1.28 3.74
C VAL A 36 2.03 2.51 4.29
N LEU A 37 2.15 2.58 5.59
CA LEU A 37 2.95 3.58 6.28
C LEU A 37 4.04 2.85 7.05
N VAL A 38 5.28 3.05 6.66
CA VAL A 38 6.42 2.30 7.19
C VAL A 38 7.57 3.24 7.55
N ASP A 39 8.41 2.78 8.48
CA ASP A 39 9.72 3.35 8.69
C ASP A 39 10.69 2.62 7.76
N LEU A 40 11.25 3.35 6.78
CA LEU A 40 12.20 2.74 5.84
C LEU A 40 13.54 2.53 6.54
N PRO A 41 14.00 1.28 6.70
CA PRO A 41 15.30 1.04 7.32
C PRO A 41 16.44 1.49 6.40
N THR A 42 17.57 1.87 6.99
CA THR A 42 18.72 2.34 6.22
C THR A 42 19.34 1.27 5.31
N ALA A 43 19.09 0.00 5.61
CA ALA A 43 19.63 -1.11 4.84
C ALA A 43 18.86 -1.39 3.54
N LEU A 44 17.67 -0.79 3.36
CA LEU A 44 16.83 -1.04 2.19
C LEU A 44 16.57 0.25 1.43
N SER A 45 16.54 0.16 0.11
CA SER A 45 16.00 1.22 -0.73
C SER A 45 14.48 1.10 -0.77
N ILE A 46 13.82 2.17 -1.21
CA ILE A 46 12.37 2.15 -1.45
C ILE A 46 12.02 1.05 -2.44
N GLU A 47 12.76 0.94 -3.54
CA GLU A 47 12.52 -0.07 -4.55
C GLU A 47 12.63 -1.49 -4.00
N GLU A 48 13.68 -1.75 -3.22
CA GLU A 48 13.87 -3.07 -2.59
C GLU A 48 12.73 -3.42 -1.65
N LEU A 49 12.30 -2.47 -0.82
CA LEU A 49 11.17 -2.69 0.09
C LEU A 49 9.89 -3.03 -0.67
N ILE A 50 9.59 -2.28 -1.74
CA ILE A 50 8.39 -2.53 -2.54
C ILE A 50 8.47 -3.89 -3.23
N GLN A 51 9.63 -4.27 -3.77
CA GLN A 51 9.82 -5.59 -4.37
C GLN A 51 9.61 -6.70 -3.36
N LEU A 52 10.13 -6.55 -2.15
CA LEU A 52 9.94 -7.54 -1.08
C LEU A 52 8.47 -7.68 -0.71
N LEU A 53 7.78 -6.56 -0.50
CA LEU A 53 6.37 -6.60 -0.12
C LEU A 53 5.50 -7.18 -1.23
N LYS A 54 5.67 -6.74 -2.47
CA LYS A 54 4.88 -7.23 -3.60
C LYS A 54 5.17 -8.69 -3.92
N GLY A 55 6.45 -9.05 -3.99
CA GLY A 55 6.85 -10.41 -4.35
C GLY A 55 6.40 -11.44 -3.32
N SER A 56 6.66 -11.17 -2.04
CA SER A 56 6.29 -12.10 -0.98
C SER A 56 4.77 -12.23 -0.85
N SER A 57 4.05 -11.12 -0.93
CA SER A 57 2.59 -11.14 -0.75
C SER A 57 1.87 -11.81 -1.92
N SER A 58 2.30 -11.58 -3.16
CA SER A 58 1.70 -12.27 -4.31
C SER A 58 1.97 -13.77 -4.26
N HIS A 59 3.18 -14.17 -3.88
CA HIS A 59 3.50 -15.59 -3.69
C HIS A 59 2.60 -16.22 -2.61
N TRP A 60 2.46 -15.54 -1.47
CA TRP A 60 1.64 -16.04 -0.36
C TRP A 60 0.17 -16.15 -0.74
N VAL A 61 -0.38 -15.14 -1.43
CA VAL A 61 -1.77 -15.16 -1.91
C VAL A 61 -2.00 -16.37 -2.83
N ASN A 62 -1.10 -16.60 -3.77
CA ASN A 62 -1.23 -17.70 -4.74
C ASN A 62 -1.01 -19.07 -4.10
N ALA A 63 -0.02 -19.18 -3.19
CA ALA A 63 0.29 -20.45 -2.53
C ALA A 63 -0.82 -20.91 -1.58
N ASN A 64 -1.60 -19.99 -1.03
CA ASN A 64 -2.65 -20.27 -0.05
C ASN A 64 -4.07 -20.13 -0.62
N ASP A 65 -4.19 -19.94 -1.92
CA ASP A 65 -5.48 -19.80 -2.61
C ASP A 65 -6.40 -18.75 -1.93
N ILE A 66 -5.81 -17.62 -1.54
CA ILE A 66 -6.53 -16.55 -0.87
C ILE A 66 -7.59 -15.92 -1.80
N LEU A 67 -7.28 -15.86 -3.09
CA LEU A 67 -8.17 -15.35 -4.13
C LEU A 67 -8.37 -16.39 -5.21
N PRO A 68 -9.51 -16.41 -5.91
CA PRO A 68 -9.68 -17.25 -7.08
C PRO A 68 -8.77 -16.79 -8.21
N GLY A 69 -8.12 -17.73 -8.89
CA GLY A 69 -7.22 -17.43 -9.98
C GLY A 69 -5.85 -16.92 -9.50
N LYS A 70 -5.01 -16.58 -10.46
CA LYS A 70 -3.66 -16.10 -10.19
C LYS A 70 -3.66 -14.62 -9.85
N PHE A 71 -3.00 -14.26 -8.77
CA PHE A 71 -2.87 -12.88 -8.31
C PHE A 71 -1.48 -12.32 -8.63
N ALA A 72 -1.45 -11.07 -9.08
CA ALA A 72 -0.21 -10.29 -9.22
C ALA A 72 -0.51 -8.83 -8.99
N TRP A 73 0.42 -8.13 -8.31
CA TRP A 73 0.33 -6.69 -8.14
C TRP A 73 0.62 -5.98 -9.47
N GLY A 74 0.02 -4.80 -9.65
CA GLY A 74 0.39 -3.90 -10.74
C GLY A 74 1.84 -3.42 -10.59
N ARG A 75 2.41 -2.87 -11.67
CA ARG A 75 3.81 -2.43 -11.68
C ARG A 75 4.03 -1.12 -10.94
N GLY A 76 3.05 -0.24 -10.95
CA GLY A 76 3.20 1.10 -10.44
C GLY A 76 3.11 1.21 -8.93
N TYR A 77 3.65 2.28 -8.38
CA TYR A 77 3.48 2.67 -6.99
C TYR A 77 3.73 4.17 -6.84
N GLY A 78 3.12 4.76 -5.82
CA GLY A 78 3.41 6.12 -5.42
C GLY A 78 4.10 6.11 -4.06
N VAL A 79 5.08 6.99 -3.85
CA VAL A 79 5.81 7.07 -2.59
C VAL A 79 5.88 8.53 -2.15
N PHE A 80 5.55 8.75 -0.88
CA PHE A 80 5.59 10.07 -0.28
C PHE A 80 6.30 9.95 1.07
N SER A 81 7.21 10.87 1.35
CA SER A 81 7.78 10.96 2.68
C SER A 81 6.82 11.71 3.60
N VAL A 82 6.77 11.29 4.86
CA VAL A 82 5.87 11.88 5.86
C VAL A 82 6.74 12.36 7.01
N SER A 83 6.64 13.66 7.34
CA SER A 83 7.34 14.19 8.49
C SER A 83 6.76 13.60 9.79
N GLU A 84 7.59 13.49 10.82
CA GLU A 84 7.17 12.91 12.10
C GLU A 84 5.94 13.61 12.66
N SER A 85 5.84 14.93 12.52
CA SER A 85 4.70 15.70 12.98
C SER A 85 3.38 15.35 12.27
N ASN A 86 3.45 14.76 11.06
CA ASN A 86 2.28 14.41 10.25
C ASN A 86 1.92 12.91 10.31
N VAL A 87 2.70 12.09 11.00
CA VAL A 87 2.49 10.63 11.01
C VAL A 87 1.10 10.26 11.53
N LYS A 88 0.63 10.92 12.60
CA LYS A 88 -0.69 10.63 13.16
C LYS A 88 -1.81 10.96 12.18
N GLN A 89 -1.70 12.05 11.46
CA GLN A 89 -2.70 12.45 10.45
C GLN A 89 -2.73 11.47 9.29
N VAL A 90 -1.58 11.04 8.81
CA VAL A 90 -1.49 10.08 7.72
C VAL A 90 -2.01 8.71 8.17
N ALA A 91 -1.67 8.28 9.36
CA ALA A 91 -2.18 7.02 9.91
C ALA A 91 -3.70 7.05 10.03
N ALA A 92 -4.28 8.15 10.49
CA ALA A 92 -5.73 8.31 10.56
C ALA A 92 -6.38 8.29 9.18
N TYR A 93 -5.74 8.91 8.19
CA TYR A 93 -6.21 8.89 6.81
C TYR A 93 -6.25 7.45 6.28
N ILE A 94 -5.19 6.67 6.50
CA ILE A 94 -5.13 5.27 6.07
C ILE A 94 -6.18 4.43 6.79
N ALA A 95 -6.35 4.64 8.10
CA ALA A 95 -7.36 3.93 8.87
C ALA A 95 -8.78 4.23 8.39
N GLY A 96 -9.02 5.42 7.84
CA GLY A 96 -10.33 5.83 7.33
C GLY A 96 -10.60 5.46 5.88
N GLN A 97 -9.75 4.65 5.24
CA GLN A 97 -9.85 4.37 3.80
C GLN A 97 -11.17 3.72 3.38
N GLU A 98 -11.75 2.86 4.18
CA GLU A 98 -13.02 2.24 3.83
C GLU A 98 -14.11 3.28 3.60
N GLU A 99 -14.24 4.24 4.51
CA GLU A 99 -15.19 5.32 4.37
C GLU A 99 -14.84 6.25 3.21
N HIS A 100 -13.56 6.56 3.04
CA HIS A 100 -13.07 7.42 1.97
C HIS A 100 -13.41 6.85 0.59
N HIS A 101 -13.20 5.54 0.38
CA HIS A 101 -13.44 4.89 -0.90
C HIS A 101 -14.92 4.78 -1.28
N ARG A 102 -15.84 5.01 -0.36
CA ARG A 102 -17.26 5.13 -0.70
C ARG A 102 -17.54 6.39 -1.51
N LYS A 103 -16.71 7.41 -1.38
CA LYS A 103 -16.95 8.75 -1.94
C LYS A 103 -16.02 9.09 -3.09
N VAL A 104 -14.82 8.51 -3.12
CA VAL A 104 -13.75 8.91 -4.03
C VAL A 104 -13.12 7.66 -4.64
N SER A 105 -12.96 7.67 -5.97
CA SER A 105 -12.26 6.58 -6.66
C SER A 105 -10.77 6.59 -6.33
N PHE A 106 -10.10 5.45 -6.53
CA PHE A 106 -8.65 5.37 -6.36
C PHE A 106 -7.91 6.38 -7.22
N GLN A 107 -8.33 6.54 -8.47
CA GLN A 107 -7.69 7.49 -9.39
C GLN A 107 -7.81 8.92 -8.90
N GLU A 108 -9.00 9.32 -8.44
CA GLU A 108 -9.20 10.66 -7.91
C GLU A 108 -8.41 10.88 -6.61
N GLU A 109 -8.39 9.89 -5.73
CA GLU A 109 -7.58 9.92 -4.53
C GLU A 109 -6.10 10.11 -4.85
N PHE A 110 -5.58 9.37 -5.82
CA PHE A 110 -4.17 9.46 -6.21
C PHE A 110 -3.85 10.84 -6.77
N ARG A 111 -4.74 11.41 -7.58
CA ARG A 111 -4.58 12.79 -8.06
C ARG A 111 -4.56 13.79 -6.92
N GLN A 112 -5.44 13.63 -5.93
CA GLN A 112 -5.47 14.51 -4.76
C GLN A 112 -4.18 14.44 -3.96
N LEU A 113 -3.63 13.24 -3.78
CA LEU A 113 -2.34 13.06 -3.11
C LEU A 113 -1.21 13.75 -3.87
N LEU A 114 -1.17 13.61 -5.19
CA LEU A 114 -0.16 14.25 -6.02
C LEU A 114 -0.24 15.77 -5.90
N ARG A 115 -1.45 16.34 -5.94
CA ARG A 115 -1.66 17.78 -5.77
C ARG A 115 -1.24 18.26 -4.40
N ARG A 116 -1.59 17.50 -3.35
CA ARG A 116 -1.28 17.84 -1.97
C ARG A 116 0.22 17.93 -1.72
N TYR A 117 1.01 17.08 -2.36
CA TYR A 117 2.46 17.07 -2.24
C TYR A 117 3.16 17.84 -3.36
N GLU A 118 2.38 18.60 -4.17
CA GLU A 118 2.90 19.44 -5.25
C GLU A 118 3.76 18.68 -6.25
N ILE A 119 3.34 17.44 -6.56
CA ILE A 119 4.07 16.57 -7.48
C ILE A 119 3.47 16.69 -8.86
N GLU A 120 4.31 17.00 -9.87
CA GLU A 120 3.91 16.97 -11.26
C GLU A 120 3.76 15.51 -11.72
N PHE A 121 2.77 15.26 -12.56
CA PHE A 121 2.53 13.92 -13.07
C PHE A 121 1.99 13.95 -14.49
N ASP A 122 2.27 12.89 -15.24
CA ASP A 122 1.71 12.65 -16.56
C ASP A 122 0.69 11.50 -16.41
N GLN A 123 -0.55 11.76 -16.81
CA GLN A 123 -1.64 10.79 -16.65
C GLN A 123 -1.37 9.47 -17.37
N ARG A 124 -0.50 9.47 -18.38
CA ARG A 124 -0.12 8.24 -19.08
C ARG A 124 0.64 7.26 -18.18
N TYR A 125 1.25 7.75 -17.10
CA TYR A 125 2.08 6.95 -16.20
C TYR A 125 1.44 6.71 -14.84
N VAL A 126 0.44 7.50 -14.48
CA VAL A 126 -0.22 7.41 -13.17
C VAL A 126 -0.99 6.10 -12.99
N TRP A 127 -1.51 5.55 -14.08
CA TRP A 127 -2.42 4.39 -14.05
C TRP A 127 -1.79 3.07 -14.48
N ASP A 128 -0.50 3.02 -14.58
CA ASP A 128 0.21 1.79 -14.95
C ASP A 128 0.04 0.66 -13.92
#